data_ee60649487cfdedfa513a757ff202645
#
_entry.id   ee60649487cfdedfa513a757ff202645
#
_cell.length_a   1.000
_cell.length_b   1.000
_cell.length_c   1.000
_cell.angle_alpha   90.00
_cell.angle_beta   90.00
_cell.angle_gamma   90.00
#
_symmetry.space_group_name_H-M   'P 1'
#
loop_
_entity.id
_entity.type
_entity.pdbx_description
1 polymer ?
#
loop_
_entity_poly.entity_id
_entity_poly.type
_entity_poly.pdbx_seq_one_letter_code
_entity_poly.pdbx_strand_id
1 'polypeptide(L)'
;MTVGKADPGLAAAVLGSLDLDRAVELVRQICRIPSVLGAEGELAGFLASVMRESGFQSVELQDVLPGRPNAIGEVSFGPGPRVVLTGHLDTKPESHGWQRAAPFAGDLIDGAVYGHGVMDMKAALACQLVAIEAVKASRLQLPGTVAMAAVADHMGEQAGSIAYFDAHRADLCLLGELTGNQVCLGHRGRYYFDVTVRGRSAHTCHKHAAVNANVLAAHAVLALDRSRLEPDLADGVAELFGPETYIVPGRIYGGLPPGGPSMIPDECVIRVDCRPQPGVTTEQARAEIDRCLSEARMADDRFAAEVVLADVKNGYLANRGDLVVRLASEAVRRVRGEEPVLVTENWLGDTASFGDKVPTVIFGPGGPPVYCPDEHLSVADIHEATKVYALFAALALAGDVDGDGHGPPWGGP
;
A
#
# COMPACT_ATOMS: atom_id res chain seq x y z
N MET A 1 -13.53 -30.40 -21.04
CA MET A 1 -12.97 -29.55 -22.12
C MET A 1 -11.55 -29.17 -21.66
N THR A 2 -10.56 -29.62 -22.37
CA THR A 2 -9.15 -29.34 -22.11
C THR A 2 -8.90 -27.85 -22.24
N VAL A 3 -8.58 -27.17 -21.17
CA VAL A 3 -8.05 -25.79 -21.17
C VAL A 3 -6.66 -25.90 -21.81
N GLY A 4 -6.56 -25.56 -23.06
CA GLY A 4 -5.32 -25.63 -23.82
C GLY A 4 -4.98 -24.29 -24.38
N LYS A 5 -3.72 -23.88 -24.23
CA LYS A 5 -3.01 -22.74 -24.83
C LYS A 5 -3.71 -21.40 -24.69
N ALA A 6 -3.04 -20.46 -24.05
CA ALA A 6 -3.41 -19.05 -23.96
C ALA A 6 -4.03 -18.58 -25.29
N ASP A 7 -5.31 -18.22 -25.24
CA ASP A 7 -6.04 -17.79 -26.46
C ASP A 7 -5.50 -16.41 -26.90
N PRO A 8 -4.77 -16.31 -28.02
CA PRO A 8 -4.32 -15.03 -28.56
C PRO A 8 -5.50 -14.07 -28.82
N GLY A 9 -6.70 -14.61 -28.99
CA GLY A 9 -7.92 -13.87 -29.20
C GLY A 9 -8.35 -13.10 -27.95
N LEU A 10 -8.15 -13.65 -26.75
CA LEU A 10 -8.49 -12.97 -25.49
C LEU A 10 -7.74 -11.65 -25.34
N ALA A 11 -6.41 -11.68 -25.47
CA ALA A 11 -5.59 -10.48 -25.33
C ALA A 11 -5.95 -9.42 -26.39
N ALA A 12 -6.12 -9.83 -27.66
CA ALA A 12 -6.49 -8.92 -28.74
C ALA A 12 -7.89 -8.29 -28.51
N ALA A 13 -8.87 -9.06 -28.04
CA ALA A 13 -10.22 -8.56 -27.77
C ALA A 13 -10.22 -7.55 -26.61
N VAL A 14 -9.53 -7.86 -25.51
CA VAL A 14 -9.47 -6.97 -24.33
C VAL A 14 -8.68 -5.69 -24.64
N LEU A 15 -7.49 -5.82 -25.21
CA LEU A 15 -6.64 -4.66 -25.54
C LEU A 15 -7.29 -3.78 -26.63
N GLY A 16 -7.99 -4.39 -27.58
CA GLY A 16 -8.74 -3.66 -28.63
C GLY A 16 -9.97 -2.93 -28.11
N SER A 17 -10.41 -3.23 -26.89
CA SER A 17 -11.56 -2.57 -26.23
C SER A 17 -11.14 -1.45 -25.27
N LEU A 18 -9.84 -1.21 -25.07
CA LEU A 18 -9.34 -0.18 -24.18
C LEU A 18 -9.49 1.22 -24.76
N ASP A 19 -10.01 2.14 -23.95
CA ASP A 19 -9.96 3.57 -24.19
C ASP A 19 -8.85 4.18 -23.30
N LEU A 20 -7.66 4.28 -23.85
CA LEU A 20 -6.48 4.77 -23.11
C LEU A 20 -6.53 6.28 -22.86
N ASP A 21 -7.16 7.07 -23.74
CA ASP A 21 -7.35 8.51 -23.54
C ASP A 21 -8.32 8.75 -22.38
N ARG A 22 -9.36 7.91 -22.24
CA ARG A 22 -10.24 7.93 -21.08
C ARG A 22 -9.49 7.64 -19.77
N ALA A 23 -8.54 6.70 -19.77
CA ALA A 23 -7.73 6.43 -18.58
C ALA A 23 -6.96 7.69 -18.14
N VAL A 24 -6.30 8.37 -19.07
CA VAL A 24 -5.59 9.63 -18.79
C VAL A 24 -6.54 10.71 -18.28
N GLU A 25 -7.69 10.90 -18.93
CA GLU A 25 -8.65 11.93 -18.50
C GLU A 25 -9.25 11.59 -17.13
N LEU A 26 -9.52 10.32 -16.81
CA LEU A 26 -10.01 9.93 -15.49
C LEU A 26 -8.93 10.15 -14.41
N VAL A 27 -7.65 9.87 -14.68
CA VAL A 27 -6.53 10.22 -13.78
C VAL A 27 -6.55 11.71 -13.49
N ARG A 28 -6.68 12.57 -14.52
CA ARG A 28 -6.74 14.02 -14.35
C ARG A 28 -7.93 14.47 -13.49
N GLN A 29 -9.12 13.87 -13.70
CA GLN A 29 -10.32 14.17 -12.92
C GLN A 29 -10.16 13.80 -11.45
N ILE A 30 -9.63 12.59 -11.18
CA ILE A 30 -9.37 12.11 -9.81
C ILE A 30 -8.33 12.98 -9.09
N CYS A 31 -7.28 13.43 -9.79
CA CYS A 31 -6.28 14.34 -9.22
C CYS A 31 -6.87 15.69 -8.78
N ARG A 32 -7.95 16.16 -9.42
CA ARG A 32 -8.61 17.41 -9.05
C ARG A 32 -9.43 17.34 -7.77
N ILE A 33 -9.66 16.13 -7.24
CA ILE A 33 -10.43 15.92 -6.02
C ILE A 33 -9.45 15.70 -4.87
N PRO A 34 -9.30 16.66 -3.92
CA PRO A 34 -8.51 16.43 -2.72
C PRO A 34 -9.09 15.27 -1.90
N SER A 35 -8.22 14.35 -1.49
CA SER A 35 -8.60 13.19 -0.69
C SER A 35 -7.56 12.87 0.38
N VAL A 36 -7.06 13.90 1.06
CA VAL A 36 -6.17 13.72 2.20
C VAL A 36 -6.87 12.87 3.26
N LEU A 37 -6.11 12.03 3.98
CA LEU A 37 -6.63 11.17 5.04
C LEU A 37 -7.69 11.90 5.90
N GLY A 38 -8.88 11.34 5.95
CA GLY A 38 -10.04 11.96 6.61
C GLY A 38 -11.02 12.67 5.67
N ALA A 39 -10.67 12.88 4.39
CA ALA A 39 -11.48 13.60 3.40
C ALA A 39 -11.76 12.80 2.12
N GLU A 40 -11.81 11.47 2.20
CA GLU A 40 -11.94 10.56 1.04
C GLU A 40 -13.35 10.56 0.43
N GLY A 41 -14.34 11.01 1.18
CA GLY A 41 -15.77 10.86 0.82
C GLY A 41 -16.15 11.43 -0.54
N GLU A 42 -15.58 12.58 -0.93
CA GLU A 42 -15.85 13.20 -2.25
C GLU A 42 -15.29 12.32 -3.38
N LEU A 43 -14.07 11.80 -3.24
CA LEU A 43 -13.46 10.92 -4.24
C LEU A 43 -14.21 9.59 -4.33
N ALA A 44 -14.61 9.01 -3.20
CA ALA A 44 -15.42 7.79 -3.17
C ALA A 44 -16.77 8.00 -3.92
N GLY A 45 -17.45 9.10 -3.65
CA GLY A 45 -18.70 9.48 -4.33
C GLY A 45 -18.52 9.67 -5.83
N PHE A 46 -17.43 10.30 -6.24
CA PHE A 46 -17.08 10.50 -7.65
C PHE A 46 -16.86 9.17 -8.35
N LEU A 47 -16.01 8.28 -7.80
CA LEU A 47 -15.75 6.96 -8.38
C LEU A 47 -17.01 6.11 -8.47
N ALA A 48 -17.87 6.14 -7.45
CA ALA A 48 -19.16 5.44 -7.49
C ALA A 48 -20.08 5.98 -8.60
N SER A 49 -20.05 7.28 -8.89
CA SER A 49 -20.81 7.86 -10.00
C SER A 49 -20.27 7.40 -11.35
N VAL A 50 -18.94 7.44 -11.53
CA VAL A 50 -18.27 6.97 -12.75
C VAL A 50 -18.58 5.48 -12.99
N MET A 51 -18.51 4.62 -11.97
CA MET A 51 -18.85 3.20 -12.07
C MET A 51 -20.31 2.99 -12.54
N ARG A 52 -21.27 3.77 -12.00
CA ARG A 52 -22.68 3.70 -12.42
C ARG A 52 -22.85 4.13 -13.88
N GLU A 53 -22.24 5.23 -14.29
CA GLU A 53 -22.26 5.72 -15.67
C GLU A 53 -21.63 4.73 -16.64
N SER A 54 -20.59 4.02 -16.21
CA SER A 54 -19.93 2.93 -16.96
C SER A 54 -20.75 1.64 -16.98
N GLY A 55 -21.90 1.61 -16.28
CA GLY A 55 -22.83 0.49 -16.28
C GLY A 55 -22.29 -0.74 -15.53
N PHE A 56 -21.60 -0.54 -14.41
CA PHE A 56 -21.34 -1.62 -13.46
C PHE A 56 -22.69 -2.12 -12.90
N GLN A 57 -22.84 -3.44 -12.73
CA GLN A 57 -24.12 -4.03 -12.31
C GLN A 57 -24.44 -3.77 -10.84
N SER A 58 -23.41 -3.66 -9.98
CA SER A 58 -23.57 -3.27 -8.59
C SER A 58 -22.59 -2.12 -8.29
N VAL A 59 -23.07 -1.08 -7.62
CA VAL A 59 -22.22 0.02 -7.13
C VAL A 59 -22.70 0.42 -5.75
N GLU A 60 -21.81 0.30 -4.78
CA GLU A 60 -22.05 0.56 -3.36
C GLU A 60 -21.06 1.60 -2.83
N LEU A 61 -21.52 2.40 -1.88
CA LEU A 61 -20.69 3.14 -0.95
C LEU A 61 -20.80 2.43 0.41
N GLN A 62 -19.79 1.64 0.75
CA GLN A 62 -19.74 0.90 2.01
C GLN A 62 -19.31 1.84 3.13
N ASP A 63 -20.16 2.03 4.14
CA ASP A 63 -19.83 2.83 5.30
C ASP A 63 -18.69 2.18 6.11
N VAL A 64 -17.59 2.91 6.28
CA VAL A 64 -16.40 2.47 7.04
C VAL A 64 -16.19 3.35 8.26
N LEU A 65 -15.99 4.63 8.02
CA LEU A 65 -15.81 5.67 9.03
C LEU A 65 -16.74 6.84 8.70
N PRO A 66 -17.10 7.69 9.67
CA PRO A 66 -18.00 8.83 9.40
C PRO A 66 -17.55 9.69 8.23
N GLY A 67 -18.34 9.71 7.15
CA GLY A 67 -18.06 10.48 5.93
C GLY A 67 -16.92 9.93 5.04
N ARG A 68 -16.40 8.73 5.33
CA ARG A 68 -15.26 8.10 4.64
C ARG A 68 -15.62 6.68 4.18
N PRO A 69 -16.50 6.52 3.19
CA PRO A 69 -16.89 5.21 2.68
C PRO A 69 -15.84 4.63 1.72
N ASN A 70 -15.86 3.30 1.55
CA ASN A 70 -15.30 2.66 0.38
C ASN A 70 -16.23 2.87 -0.82
N ALA A 71 -15.67 2.97 -2.02
CA ALA A 71 -16.43 2.89 -3.28
C ALA A 71 -16.19 1.53 -3.94
N ILE A 72 -17.25 0.74 -4.04
CA ILE A 72 -17.20 -0.63 -4.55
C ILE A 72 -18.06 -0.71 -5.82
N GLY A 73 -17.53 -1.34 -6.87
CA GLY A 73 -18.26 -1.60 -8.09
C GLY A 73 -17.98 -2.98 -8.63
N GLU A 74 -18.99 -3.63 -9.26
CA GLU A 74 -18.89 -4.99 -9.77
C GLU A 74 -19.41 -5.14 -11.17
N VAL A 75 -18.69 -5.95 -11.97
CA VAL A 75 -19.11 -6.44 -13.28
C VAL A 75 -19.11 -7.96 -13.22
N SER A 76 -20.31 -8.55 -13.33
CA SER A 76 -20.50 -10.00 -13.32
C SER A 76 -20.74 -10.54 -14.73
N PHE A 77 -20.06 -11.61 -15.04
CA PHE A 77 -20.16 -12.36 -16.30
C PHE A 77 -20.86 -13.71 -16.11
N GLY A 78 -21.23 -14.08 -14.86
CA GLY A 78 -21.87 -15.33 -14.50
C GLY A 78 -21.18 -16.02 -13.33
N PRO A 79 -21.51 -17.29 -13.05
CA PRO A 79 -20.85 -18.07 -12.02
C PRO A 79 -19.35 -18.25 -12.32
N GLY A 80 -18.49 -18.14 -11.29
CA GLY A 80 -17.04 -18.30 -11.44
C GLY A 80 -16.25 -17.57 -10.36
N PRO A 81 -14.96 -17.35 -10.60
CA PRO A 81 -14.10 -16.67 -9.65
C PRO A 81 -14.47 -15.20 -9.46
N ARG A 82 -14.18 -14.69 -8.27
CA ARG A 82 -14.27 -13.28 -7.94
C ARG A 82 -12.87 -12.67 -7.87
N VAL A 83 -12.55 -11.84 -8.85
CA VAL A 83 -11.28 -11.13 -8.98
C VAL A 83 -11.45 -9.70 -8.47
N VAL A 84 -10.60 -9.26 -7.57
CA VAL A 84 -10.66 -7.91 -7.00
C VAL A 84 -9.48 -7.09 -7.47
N LEU A 85 -9.76 -5.91 -8.01
CA LEU A 85 -8.80 -4.84 -8.22
C LEU A 85 -9.04 -3.81 -7.11
N THR A 86 -8.02 -3.51 -6.31
CA THR A 86 -8.18 -2.63 -5.14
C THR A 86 -7.09 -1.59 -5.06
N GLY A 87 -7.36 -0.53 -4.31
CA GLY A 87 -6.43 0.53 -3.98
C GLY A 87 -7.06 1.58 -3.09
N HIS A 88 -6.22 2.42 -2.46
CA HIS A 88 -6.70 3.38 -1.49
C HIS A 88 -7.08 4.73 -2.11
N LEU A 89 -8.02 5.40 -1.44
CA LEU A 89 -8.55 6.73 -1.81
C LEU A 89 -7.70 7.87 -1.23
N ASP A 90 -7.18 7.66 -0.02
CA ASP A 90 -6.54 8.70 0.77
C ASP A 90 -5.11 8.99 0.33
N THR A 91 -4.70 10.23 0.56
CA THR A 91 -3.33 10.70 0.36
C THR A 91 -2.80 11.34 1.65
N LYS A 92 -1.49 11.56 1.72
CA LYS A 92 -0.90 12.46 2.73
C LYS A 92 -1.24 13.92 2.45
N PRO A 93 -1.02 14.84 3.40
CA PRO A 93 -1.10 16.27 3.11
C PRO A 93 -0.17 16.66 1.96
N GLU A 94 -0.61 17.63 1.14
CA GLU A 94 0.17 18.12 0.03
C GLU A 94 1.47 18.80 0.49
N SER A 95 2.52 18.64 -0.31
CA SER A 95 3.80 19.32 -0.10
C SER A 95 3.77 20.76 -0.59
N HIS A 96 4.60 21.61 -0.01
CA HIS A 96 4.82 22.97 -0.50
C HIS A 96 5.85 22.99 -1.66
N GLY A 97 5.84 24.06 -2.43
CA GLY A 97 6.88 24.33 -3.44
C GLY A 97 6.55 23.86 -4.85
N TRP A 98 5.30 23.57 -5.15
CA TRP A 98 4.82 23.28 -6.50
C TRP A 98 5.11 24.44 -7.46
N GLN A 99 5.65 24.17 -8.64
CA GLN A 99 6.08 25.16 -9.61
C GLN A 99 5.47 24.94 -11.01
N ARG A 100 5.31 23.67 -11.44
CA ARG A 100 4.80 23.33 -12.78
C ARG A 100 3.29 23.26 -12.84
N ALA A 101 2.64 22.81 -11.78
CA ALA A 101 1.18 22.72 -11.66
C ALA A 101 0.76 23.01 -10.22
N ALA A 102 -0.52 23.32 -9.99
CA ALA A 102 -1.06 23.28 -8.62
C ALA A 102 -1.28 21.83 -8.17
N PRO A 103 -1.22 21.51 -6.86
CA PRO A 103 -1.33 20.15 -6.35
C PRO A 103 -2.55 19.38 -6.86
N PHE A 104 -3.67 20.04 -7.02
CA PHE A 104 -4.94 19.44 -7.45
C PHE A 104 -5.42 19.95 -8.82
N ALA A 105 -4.49 20.32 -9.72
CA ALA A 105 -4.87 20.77 -11.06
C ALA A 105 -5.20 19.62 -12.01
N GLY A 106 -4.52 18.49 -11.89
CA GLY A 106 -4.65 17.38 -12.83
C GLY A 106 -4.22 17.77 -14.24
N ASP A 107 -3.18 18.63 -14.36
CA ASP A 107 -2.74 19.15 -15.63
C ASP A 107 -1.93 18.12 -16.42
N LEU A 108 -2.18 18.05 -17.72
CA LEU A 108 -1.37 17.27 -18.67
C LEU A 108 -0.31 18.21 -19.27
N ILE A 109 0.95 18.00 -18.90
CA ILE A 109 2.07 18.82 -19.32
C ILE A 109 3.18 17.88 -19.84
N ASP A 110 3.67 18.12 -21.05
CA ASP A 110 4.78 17.38 -21.68
C ASP A 110 4.60 15.83 -21.63
N GLY A 111 3.37 15.33 -21.79
CA GLY A 111 3.09 13.90 -21.79
C GLY A 111 3.03 13.25 -20.40
N ALA A 112 2.88 14.05 -19.35
CA ALA A 112 2.69 13.57 -17.97
C ALA A 112 1.54 14.30 -17.28
N VAL A 113 0.79 13.58 -16.44
CA VAL A 113 -0.27 14.15 -15.60
C VAL A 113 0.35 14.56 -14.26
N TYR A 114 0.23 15.84 -13.94
CA TYR A 114 0.70 16.44 -12.68
C TYR A 114 -0.45 16.48 -11.66
N GLY A 115 -0.18 15.99 -10.45
CA GLY A 115 -1.17 16.04 -9.38
C GLY A 115 -0.69 15.36 -8.12
N HIS A 116 -1.09 15.90 -6.98
CA HIS A 116 -0.79 15.32 -5.67
C HIS A 116 -1.47 13.97 -5.49
N GLY A 117 -0.69 12.94 -5.13
CA GLY A 117 -1.15 11.56 -5.01
C GLY A 117 -1.45 10.88 -6.35
N VAL A 118 -0.97 11.43 -7.47
CA VAL A 118 -1.15 10.81 -8.79
C VAL A 118 -0.47 9.44 -8.83
N MET A 119 0.72 9.30 -8.22
CA MET A 119 1.45 8.04 -8.15
C MET A 119 1.03 7.16 -6.98
N ASP A 120 0.57 7.76 -5.86
CA ASP A 120 0.21 7.04 -4.64
C ASP A 120 -1.20 7.45 -4.16
N MET A 121 -2.29 6.76 -4.63
CA MET A 121 -2.25 5.85 -5.79
C MET A 121 -3.43 6.12 -6.74
N LYS A 122 -3.80 7.40 -6.89
CA LYS A 122 -4.99 7.82 -7.67
C LYS A 122 -4.99 7.29 -9.11
N ALA A 123 -3.82 7.31 -9.78
CA ALA A 123 -3.74 6.82 -11.15
C ALA A 123 -4.10 5.34 -11.27
N ALA A 124 -3.68 4.51 -10.32
CA ALA A 124 -4.02 3.08 -10.32
C ALA A 124 -5.54 2.85 -10.24
N LEU A 125 -6.27 3.63 -9.42
CA LEU A 125 -7.74 3.55 -9.33
C LEU A 125 -8.41 3.87 -10.69
N ALA A 126 -7.94 4.91 -11.38
CA ALA A 126 -8.44 5.25 -12.71
C ALA A 126 -8.16 4.15 -13.73
N CYS A 127 -6.92 3.62 -13.75
CA CYS A 127 -6.51 2.55 -14.63
C CYS A 127 -7.32 1.26 -14.40
N GLN A 128 -7.55 0.89 -13.14
CA GLN A 128 -8.38 -0.27 -12.76
C GLN A 128 -9.81 -0.14 -13.26
N LEU A 129 -10.43 1.03 -13.10
CA LEU A 129 -11.79 1.28 -13.55
C LEU A 129 -11.90 1.11 -15.08
N VAL A 130 -11.02 1.77 -15.84
CA VAL A 130 -11.03 1.68 -17.30
C VAL A 130 -10.67 0.26 -17.79
N ALA A 131 -9.80 -0.44 -17.07
CA ALA A 131 -9.50 -1.84 -17.34
C ALA A 131 -10.75 -2.73 -17.24
N ILE A 132 -11.57 -2.55 -16.20
CA ILE A 132 -12.83 -3.29 -16.02
C ILE A 132 -13.83 -2.92 -17.13
N GLU A 133 -13.93 -1.64 -17.51
CA GLU A 133 -14.74 -1.20 -18.65
C GLU A 133 -14.35 -1.95 -19.94
N ALA A 134 -13.04 -2.11 -20.19
CA ALA A 134 -12.53 -2.80 -21.37
C ALA A 134 -12.84 -4.30 -21.36
N VAL A 135 -12.69 -4.98 -20.21
CA VAL A 135 -13.06 -6.39 -20.07
C VAL A 135 -14.55 -6.57 -20.38
N LYS A 136 -15.42 -5.69 -19.85
CA LYS A 136 -16.85 -5.69 -20.15
C LYS A 136 -17.13 -5.43 -21.64
N ALA A 137 -16.46 -4.45 -22.24
CA ALA A 137 -16.66 -4.06 -23.64
C ALA A 137 -16.15 -5.13 -24.63
N SER A 138 -15.20 -5.97 -24.23
CA SER A 138 -14.65 -7.05 -25.06
C SER A 138 -15.68 -8.10 -25.47
N ARG A 139 -16.80 -8.20 -24.74
CA ARG A 139 -17.88 -9.16 -24.94
C ARG A 139 -17.44 -10.62 -24.94
N LEU A 140 -16.29 -10.91 -24.37
CA LEU A 140 -15.81 -12.27 -24.16
C LEU A 140 -16.77 -13.02 -23.22
N GLN A 141 -16.98 -14.31 -23.50
CA GLN A 141 -17.77 -15.18 -22.63
C GLN A 141 -16.88 -15.66 -21.47
N LEU A 142 -16.63 -14.78 -20.51
CA LEU A 142 -15.85 -15.08 -19.32
C LEU A 142 -16.78 -15.57 -18.20
N PRO A 143 -16.32 -16.43 -17.29
CA PRO A 143 -17.04 -16.73 -16.05
C PRO A 143 -16.68 -15.72 -14.95
N GLY A 144 -17.48 -15.66 -13.86
CA GLY A 144 -17.10 -14.96 -12.65
C GLY A 144 -17.44 -13.48 -12.60
N THR A 145 -16.76 -12.77 -11.70
CA THR A 145 -16.99 -11.35 -11.39
C THR A 145 -15.67 -10.62 -11.24
N VAL A 146 -15.55 -9.44 -11.81
CA VAL A 146 -14.50 -8.46 -11.46
C VAL A 146 -15.11 -7.40 -10.57
N ALA A 147 -14.50 -7.19 -9.41
CA ALA A 147 -14.85 -6.12 -8.48
C ALA A 147 -13.73 -5.08 -8.42
N MET A 148 -14.09 -3.82 -8.36
CA MET A 148 -13.22 -2.73 -7.98
C MET A 148 -13.55 -2.32 -6.54
N ALA A 149 -12.55 -2.22 -5.67
CA ALA A 149 -12.70 -1.74 -4.31
C ALA A 149 -11.73 -0.56 -4.07
N ALA A 150 -12.22 0.66 -4.17
CA ALA A 150 -11.48 1.85 -3.78
C ALA A 150 -11.71 2.10 -2.28
N VAL A 151 -10.67 1.89 -1.46
CA VAL A 151 -10.81 1.79 -0.01
C VAL A 151 -10.29 3.03 0.72
N ALA A 152 -10.90 3.35 1.85
CA ALA A 152 -10.52 4.48 2.69
C ALA A 152 -9.53 4.06 3.79
N ASP A 153 -8.81 5.04 4.35
CA ASP A 153 -8.05 4.92 5.59
C ASP A 153 -6.74 4.10 5.50
N HIS A 154 -6.12 4.00 4.32
CA HIS A 154 -4.83 3.32 4.16
C HIS A 154 -3.74 3.96 5.05
N MET A 155 -3.65 5.32 5.04
CA MET A 155 -2.67 6.07 5.84
C MET A 155 -2.97 6.05 7.34
N GLY A 156 -4.16 5.57 7.74
CA GLY A 156 -4.59 5.37 9.12
C GLY A 156 -4.42 3.93 9.58
N GLU A 157 -5.55 3.28 9.91
CA GLU A 157 -5.61 1.91 10.41
C GLU A 157 -5.98 0.87 9.35
N GLN A 158 -6.11 1.27 8.08
CA GLN A 158 -6.54 0.43 6.95
C GLN A 158 -7.97 -0.10 7.13
N ALA A 159 -8.82 0.72 7.77
CA ALA A 159 -10.18 0.34 8.11
C ALA A 159 -11.03 -0.02 6.88
N GLY A 160 -10.79 0.65 5.75
CA GLY A 160 -11.48 0.39 4.49
C GLY A 160 -11.19 -1.00 3.92
N SER A 161 -9.92 -1.38 3.86
CA SER A 161 -9.51 -2.71 3.41
C SER A 161 -10.02 -3.81 4.33
N ILE A 162 -9.93 -3.63 5.66
CA ILE A 162 -10.47 -4.56 6.65
C ILE A 162 -11.97 -4.75 6.40
N ALA A 163 -12.74 -3.66 6.32
CA ALA A 163 -14.20 -3.72 6.13
C ALA A 163 -14.59 -4.40 4.82
N TYR A 164 -13.86 -4.14 3.73
CA TYR A 164 -14.14 -4.77 2.45
C TYR A 164 -13.90 -6.28 2.49
N PHE A 165 -12.72 -6.74 2.90
CA PHE A 165 -12.35 -8.15 2.88
C PHE A 165 -12.99 -8.98 4.01
N ASP A 166 -13.59 -8.34 5.02
CA ASP A 166 -14.45 -9.00 5.99
C ASP A 166 -15.86 -9.26 5.44
N ALA A 167 -16.37 -8.37 4.60
CA ALA A 167 -17.72 -8.42 4.07
C ALA A 167 -17.83 -9.15 2.72
N HIS A 168 -16.76 -9.17 1.91
CA HIS A 168 -16.80 -9.65 0.54
C HIS A 168 -15.78 -10.78 0.30
N ARG A 169 -16.24 -11.85 -0.31
CA ARG A 169 -15.35 -12.91 -0.80
C ARG A 169 -14.48 -12.38 -1.94
N ALA A 170 -13.23 -12.85 -1.99
CA ALA A 170 -12.35 -12.70 -3.13
C ALA A 170 -11.58 -14.01 -3.34
N ASP A 171 -11.36 -14.41 -4.59
CA ASP A 171 -10.55 -15.58 -4.93
C ASP A 171 -9.13 -15.17 -5.32
N LEU A 172 -8.99 -14.01 -5.96
CA LEU A 172 -7.72 -13.39 -6.33
C LEU A 172 -7.82 -11.87 -6.16
N CYS A 173 -6.71 -11.24 -5.78
CA CYS A 173 -6.65 -9.80 -5.64
C CYS A 173 -5.41 -9.22 -6.32
N LEU A 174 -5.56 -8.05 -6.96
CA LEU A 174 -4.46 -7.20 -7.39
C LEU A 174 -4.58 -5.85 -6.71
N LEU A 175 -3.59 -5.54 -5.87
CA LEU A 175 -3.46 -4.25 -5.19
C LEU A 175 -2.70 -3.27 -6.07
N GLY A 176 -3.26 -2.09 -6.30
CA GLY A 176 -2.79 -1.11 -7.29
C GLY A 176 -1.72 -0.15 -6.79
N GLU A 177 -0.82 -0.56 -5.92
CA GLU A 177 0.25 0.30 -5.36
C GLU A 177 1.37 0.62 -6.35
N LEU A 178 2.13 1.67 -6.03
CA LEU A 178 3.22 2.21 -6.85
C LEU A 178 4.43 1.26 -6.92
N THR A 179 4.55 0.52 -7.98
CA THR A 179 5.65 -0.46 -8.19
C THR A 179 6.47 -0.19 -9.46
N GLY A 180 6.29 0.96 -10.08
CA GLY A 180 6.91 1.26 -11.38
C GLY A 180 6.45 0.32 -12.49
N ASN A 181 5.19 -0.11 -12.44
CA ASN A 181 4.65 -1.14 -13.33
C ASN A 181 5.42 -2.48 -13.25
N GLN A 182 6.08 -2.78 -12.13
CA GLN A 182 6.70 -4.08 -11.88
C GLN A 182 5.76 -4.99 -11.09
N VAL A 183 5.89 -6.30 -11.26
CA VAL A 183 5.16 -7.28 -10.46
C VAL A 183 5.81 -7.36 -9.08
N CYS A 184 5.12 -6.85 -8.07
CA CYS A 184 5.64 -6.80 -6.72
C CYS A 184 5.05 -7.94 -5.88
N LEU A 185 5.93 -8.71 -5.27
CA LEU A 185 5.57 -9.88 -4.47
C LEU A 185 5.12 -9.51 -3.07
N GLY A 186 5.58 -8.37 -2.54
CA GLY A 186 5.28 -8.03 -1.17
C GLY A 186 6.00 -6.78 -0.65
N HIS A 187 5.77 -6.50 0.61
CA HIS A 187 6.28 -5.32 1.29
C HIS A 187 6.67 -5.61 2.74
N ARG A 188 7.47 -4.69 3.32
CA ARG A 188 7.80 -4.76 4.75
C ARG A 188 6.58 -4.45 5.62
N GLY A 189 6.63 -4.95 6.87
CA GLY A 189 5.68 -4.57 7.90
C GLY A 189 5.99 -3.21 8.54
N ARG A 190 5.22 -2.89 9.56
CA ARG A 190 5.41 -1.72 10.43
C ARG A 190 5.05 -2.10 11.85
N TYR A 191 6.02 -1.97 12.76
CA TYR A 191 5.77 -2.07 14.20
C TYR A 191 6.12 -0.75 14.85
N TYR A 192 5.22 -0.19 15.63
CA TYR A 192 5.49 0.97 16.45
C TYR A 192 5.69 0.59 17.90
N PHE A 193 6.80 1.04 18.47
CA PHE A 193 7.05 0.93 19.90
C PHE A 193 7.18 2.33 20.50
N ASP A 194 6.54 2.53 21.66
CA ASP A 194 6.73 3.72 22.47
C ASP A 194 7.70 3.40 23.59
N VAL A 195 8.86 4.08 23.58
CA VAL A 195 9.87 4.01 24.63
C VAL A 195 9.72 5.23 25.52
N THR A 196 9.12 5.04 26.70
CA THR A 196 8.91 6.09 27.69
C THR A 196 10.10 6.14 28.66
N VAL A 197 10.95 7.15 28.50
CA VAL A 197 12.10 7.39 29.37
C VAL A 197 11.67 8.23 30.56
N ARG A 198 12.00 7.75 31.77
CA ARG A 198 11.67 8.39 33.03
C ARG A 198 12.85 9.14 33.65
N GLY A 199 12.58 10.30 34.18
CA GLY A 199 13.51 11.13 34.91
C GLY A 199 12.94 11.60 36.25
N ARG A 200 13.38 12.75 36.69
CA ARG A 200 12.88 13.42 37.90
C ARG A 200 12.90 14.93 37.71
N SER A 201 11.74 15.55 37.83
CA SER A 201 11.58 16.99 37.63
C SER A 201 12.18 17.79 38.78
N ALA A 202 12.70 18.98 38.45
CA ALA A 202 13.03 20.05 39.38
C ALA A 202 13.06 21.39 38.63
N HIS A 203 13.06 22.49 39.37
CA HIS A 203 13.30 23.80 38.77
C HIS A 203 14.71 23.86 38.14
N THR A 204 14.87 24.50 36.99
CA THR A 204 16.15 24.55 36.25
C THR A 204 17.32 25.11 37.08
N CYS A 205 17.06 26.02 38.03
CA CYS A 205 18.10 26.52 38.97
C CYS A 205 18.59 25.45 39.96
N HIS A 206 17.87 24.32 40.09
CA HIS A 206 18.25 23.18 40.92
C HIS A 206 18.62 21.97 40.05
N LYS A 207 19.36 22.18 38.97
CA LYS A 207 19.76 21.17 37.97
C LYS A 207 20.25 19.86 38.61
N HIS A 208 21.03 19.93 39.67
CA HIS A 208 21.64 18.77 40.34
C HIS A 208 20.64 17.93 41.18
N ALA A 209 19.43 18.45 41.42
CA ALA A 209 18.36 17.72 42.10
C ALA A 209 17.47 16.97 41.13
N ALA A 210 17.61 17.21 39.84
CA ALA A 210 16.81 16.62 38.78
C ALA A 210 17.50 15.45 38.07
N VAL A 211 16.71 14.67 37.34
CA VAL A 211 17.16 13.73 36.31
C VAL A 211 16.42 14.11 35.04
N ASN A 212 17.12 14.65 34.05
CA ASN A 212 16.52 15.16 32.82
C ASN A 212 16.21 14.02 31.87
N ALA A 213 14.89 13.71 31.67
CA ALA A 213 14.45 12.67 30.82
C ALA A 213 14.86 12.87 29.33
N ASN A 214 14.96 14.13 28.87
CA ASN A 214 15.41 14.41 27.49
C ASN A 214 16.90 14.06 27.29
N VAL A 215 17.74 14.26 28.31
CA VAL A 215 19.16 13.87 28.22
C VAL A 215 19.30 12.36 28.22
N LEU A 216 18.54 11.66 29.06
CA LEU A 216 18.50 10.20 29.05
C LEU A 216 17.97 9.65 27.74
N ALA A 217 16.90 10.25 27.20
CA ALA A 217 16.33 9.86 25.90
C ALA A 217 17.34 10.04 24.75
N ALA A 218 18.22 11.06 24.81
CA ALA A 218 19.27 11.23 23.80
C ALA A 218 20.22 10.02 23.73
N HIS A 219 20.57 9.40 24.88
CA HIS A 219 21.38 8.16 24.90
C HIS A 219 20.60 7.00 24.21
N ALA A 220 19.30 6.88 24.48
CA ALA A 220 18.46 5.86 23.85
C ALA A 220 18.34 6.08 22.33
N VAL A 221 18.12 7.32 21.88
CA VAL A 221 18.04 7.67 20.44
C VAL A 221 19.33 7.29 19.73
N LEU A 222 20.50 7.66 20.29
CA LEU A 222 21.79 7.32 19.68
C LEU A 222 22.09 5.81 19.67
N ALA A 223 21.58 5.06 20.64
CA ALA A 223 21.71 3.61 20.65
C ALA A 223 20.76 2.95 19.63
N LEU A 224 19.51 3.42 19.53
CA LEU A 224 18.52 2.93 18.57
C LEU A 224 18.91 3.25 17.12
N ASP A 225 19.51 4.40 16.85
CA ASP A 225 20.00 4.77 15.53
C ASP A 225 21.14 3.86 15.02
N ARG A 226 21.83 3.18 15.94
CA ARG A 226 22.86 2.20 15.64
C ARG A 226 22.38 0.75 15.74
N SER A 227 21.06 0.54 15.88
CA SER A 227 20.48 -0.81 15.90
C SER A 227 20.83 -1.59 14.64
N ARG A 228 21.02 -2.91 14.80
CA ARG A 228 21.28 -3.84 13.70
C ARG A 228 20.58 -5.16 13.99
N LEU A 229 19.32 -5.22 13.59
CA LEU A 229 18.56 -6.46 13.67
C LEU A 229 18.68 -7.19 12.31
N GLU A 230 19.46 -8.27 12.30
CA GLU A 230 19.58 -9.21 11.20
C GLU A 230 18.91 -10.53 11.63
N PRO A 231 17.60 -10.67 11.44
CA PRO A 231 16.86 -11.85 11.87
C PRO A 231 17.20 -13.07 11.00
N ASP A 232 17.03 -14.27 11.57
CA ASP A 232 17.00 -15.49 10.79
C ASP A 232 15.71 -15.53 9.97
N LEU A 233 15.83 -15.34 8.67
CA LEU A 233 14.72 -15.22 7.73
C LEU A 233 14.52 -16.54 6.97
N ALA A 234 13.28 -16.80 6.57
CA ALA A 234 12.99 -17.89 5.66
C ALA A 234 13.76 -17.75 4.33
N ASP A 235 13.99 -18.86 3.65
CA ASP A 235 14.74 -18.92 2.39
C ASP A 235 14.20 -17.91 1.36
N GLY A 236 15.11 -17.11 0.79
CA GLY A 236 14.81 -16.11 -0.23
C GLY A 236 14.27 -14.78 0.28
N VAL A 237 13.86 -14.64 1.55
CA VAL A 237 13.34 -13.36 2.08
C VAL A 237 14.46 -12.32 2.16
N ALA A 238 15.64 -12.71 2.65
CA ALA A 238 16.80 -11.81 2.72
C ALA A 238 17.30 -11.36 1.33
N GLU A 239 17.15 -12.21 0.31
CA GLU A 239 17.50 -11.87 -1.08
C GLU A 239 16.55 -10.79 -1.67
N LEU A 240 15.28 -10.83 -1.25
CA LEU A 240 14.24 -9.92 -1.74
C LEU A 240 14.22 -8.58 -0.99
N PHE A 241 14.38 -8.61 0.34
CA PHE A 241 14.22 -7.43 1.20
C PHE A 241 15.54 -6.90 1.78
N GLY A 242 16.65 -7.60 1.57
CA GLY A 242 17.89 -7.39 2.31
C GLY A 242 17.85 -8.04 3.71
N PRO A 243 19.01 -8.21 4.36
CA PRO A 243 19.11 -8.96 5.62
C PRO A 243 18.65 -8.15 6.84
N GLU A 244 18.65 -6.82 6.78
CA GLU A 244 18.45 -5.94 7.93
C GLU A 244 17.00 -5.51 8.11
N THR A 245 16.48 -5.59 9.34
CA THR A 245 15.25 -4.93 9.77
C THR A 245 15.56 -3.51 10.23
N TYR A 246 14.89 -2.52 9.64
CA TYR A 246 15.10 -1.11 10.04
C TYR A 246 14.38 -0.81 11.35
N ILE A 247 15.10 -0.23 12.30
CA ILE A 247 14.59 0.28 13.59
C ILE A 247 15.00 1.74 13.69
N VAL A 248 14.03 2.64 13.60
CA VAL A 248 14.28 4.07 13.49
C VAL A 248 13.61 4.83 14.63
N PRO A 249 14.33 5.64 15.42
CA PRO A 249 13.73 6.55 16.39
C PRO A 249 13.04 7.70 15.64
N GLY A 250 11.76 7.51 15.28
CA GLY A 250 11.04 8.39 14.34
C GLY A 250 10.53 9.68 14.94
N ARG A 251 9.96 9.65 16.15
CA ARG A 251 9.42 10.83 16.83
C ARG A 251 9.86 10.89 18.28
N ILE A 252 10.12 12.09 18.77
CA ILE A 252 10.51 12.33 20.16
C ILE A 252 9.57 13.37 20.74
N TYR A 253 8.90 13.00 21.83
CA TYR A 253 8.02 13.88 22.60
C TYR A 253 8.60 14.06 23.99
N GLY A 254 9.27 15.17 24.22
CA GLY A 254 9.88 15.45 25.51
C GLY A 254 9.75 16.92 25.86
N GLY A 255 9.74 17.21 27.16
CA GLY A 255 9.62 18.56 27.66
C GLY A 255 8.27 18.83 28.31
N LEU A 256 8.11 20.05 28.76
CA LEU A 256 6.90 20.53 29.41
C LEU A 256 5.97 21.19 28.39
N PRO A 257 4.66 21.17 28.62
CA PRO A 257 3.74 21.93 27.78
C PRO A 257 4.08 23.41 27.80
N PRO A 258 3.63 24.18 26.75
CA PRO A 258 3.83 25.62 26.73
C PRO A 258 3.36 26.29 28.04
N GLY A 259 4.22 27.04 28.71
CA GLY A 259 3.95 27.70 29.99
C GLY A 259 4.76 27.18 31.19
N GLY A 260 5.58 26.12 31.00
CA GLY A 260 6.43 25.58 32.06
C GLY A 260 7.96 25.68 31.82
N PRO A 261 8.52 26.82 31.36
CA PRO A 261 9.87 26.84 30.79
C PRO A 261 11.00 26.67 31.82
N SER A 262 10.73 26.81 33.11
CA SER A 262 11.75 26.76 34.17
C SER A 262 11.80 25.42 34.89
N MET A 263 11.33 24.34 34.29
CA MET A 263 11.38 23.00 34.86
C MET A 263 12.22 22.05 34.00
N ILE A 264 12.87 21.09 34.64
CA ILE A 264 13.52 19.96 33.94
C ILE A 264 12.50 18.87 33.75
N PRO A 265 12.35 18.32 32.52
CA PRO A 265 11.35 17.30 32.23
C PRO A 265 11.71 15.96 32.88
N ASP A 266 10.70 15.27 33.40
CA ASP A 266 10.77 13.94 34.00
C ASP A 266 10.25 12.81 33.12
N GLU A 267 9.77 13.15 31.91
CA GLU A 267 9.33 12.18 30.91
C GLU A 267 9.76 12.60 29.50
N CYS A 268 10.14 11.60 28.70
CA CYS A 268 10.37 11.74 27.27
C CYS A 268 9.95 10.44 26.59
N VAL A 269 9.08 10.53 25.57
CA VAL A 269 8.61 9.38 24.79
C VAL A 269 9.30 9.39 23.43
N ILE A 270 9.88 8.25 23.05
CA ILE A 270 10.46 8.02 21.73
C ILE A 270 9.54 7.03 21.01
N ARG A 271 8.90 7.45 19.91
CA ARG A 271 8.22 6.53 18.97
C ARG A 271 9.27 5.92 18.06
N VAL A 272 9.45 4.61 18.19
CA VAL A 272 10.32 3.81 17.32
C VAL A 272 9.48 3.24 16.17
N ASP A 273 9.91 3.50 14.94
CA ASP A 273 9.34 2.94 13.70
C ASP A 273 10.21 1.76 13.24
N CYS A 274 9.68 0.55 13.37
CA CYS A 274 10.35 -0.67 12.93
C CYS A 274 9.74 -1.13 11.61
N ARG A 275 10.60 -1.49 10.63
CA ARG A 275 10.21 -1.95 9.29
C ARG A 275 10.68 -3.39 9.06
N PRO A 276 9.97 -4.38 9.66
CA PRO A 276 10.35 -5.78 9.57
C PRO A 276 10.08 -6.37 8.19
N GLN A 277 10.92 -7.33 7.80
CA GLN A 277 10.63 -8.23 6.69
C GLN A 277 9.48 -9.17 7.08
N PRO A 278 8.77 -9.77 6.10
CA PRO A 278 7.83 -10.84 6.38
C PRO A 278 8.48 -11.97 7.19
N GLY A 279 7.82 -12.39 8.27
CA GLY A 279 8.29 -13.43 9.20
C GLY A 279 9.07 -12.93 10.42
N VAL A 280 9.50 -11.67 10.45
CA VAL A 280 10.09 -11.06 11.67
C VAL A 280 9.00 -10.80 12.69
N THR A 281 9.22 -11.22 13.93
CA THR A 281 8.24 -11.07 15.01
C THR A 281 8.43 -9.79 15.82
N THR A 282 7.38 -9.41 16.55
CA THR A 282 7.42 -8.29 17.49
C THR A 282 8.41 -8.52 18.63
N GLU A 283 8.58 -9.79 19.03
CA GLU A 283 9.51 -10.21 20.09
C GLU A 283 10.98 -10.01 19.65
N GLN A 284 11.31 -10.34 18.38
CA GLN A 284 12.65 -10.10 17.84
C GLN A 284 12.96 -8.61 17.77
N ALA A 285 12.03 -7.78 17.26
CA ALA A 285 12.19 -6.34 17.22
C ALA A 285 12.31 -5.74 18.64
N ARG A 286 11.49 -6.22 19.58
CA ARG A 286 11.53 -5.79 20.98
C ARG A 286 12.86 -6.14 21.65
N ALA A 287 13.38 -7.35 21.42
CA ALA A 287 14.66 -7.78 21.99
C ALA A 287 15.82 -6.89 21.53
N GLU A 288 15.85 -6.48 20.24
CA GLU A 288 16.85 -5.53 19.75
C GLU A 288 16.69 -4.13 20.36
N ILE A 289 15.45 -3.64 20.51
CA ILE A 289 15.20 -2.38 21.21
C ILE A 289 15.71 -2.47 22.65
N ASP A 290 15.39 -3.53 23.40
CA ASP A 290 15.86 -3.72 24.78
C ASP A 290 17.39 -3.81 24.87
N ARG A 291 18.05 -4.41 23.87
CA ARG A 291 19.53 -4.41 23.75
C ARG A 291 20.07 -2.98 23.61
N CYS A 292 19.51 -2.17 22.72
CA CYS A 292 19.88 -0.76 22.53
C CYS A 292 19.67 0.05 23.82
N LEU A 293 18.55 -0.16 24.52
CA LEU A 293 18.27 0.53 25.78
C LEU A 293 19.24 0.11 26.90
N SER A 294 19.80 -1.10 26.84
CA SER A 294 20.86 -1.54 27.76
C SER A 294 22.15 -0.76 27.53
N GLU A 295 22.50 -0.38 26.29
CA GLU A 295 23.63 0.52 26.00
C GLU A 295 23.39 1.92 26.60
N ALA A 296 22.15 2.44 26.46
CA ALA A 296 21.79 3.73 27.08
C ALA A 296 21.94 3.71 28.61
N ARG A 297 21.58 2.58 29.25
CA ARG A 297 21.76 2.39 30.70
C ARG A 297 23.23 2.32 31.11
N MET A 298 24.10 1.76 30.28
CA MET A 298 25.55 1.78 30.53
C MET A 298 26.15 3.20 30.43
N ALA A 299 25.55 4.06 29.59
CA ALA A 299 25.99 5.45 29.45
C ALA A 299 25.57 6.35 30.64
N ASP A 300 24.41 6.06 31.25
CA ASP A 300 23.91 6.75 32.45
C ASP A 300 23.11 5.75 33.30
N ASP A 301 23.58 5.46 34.51
CA ASP A 301 23.00 4.49 35.44
C ASP A 301 21.61 4.89 35.96
N ARG A 302 21.23 6.17 35.81
CA ARG A 302 19.91 6.69 36.15
C ARG A 302 18.88 6.40 35.03
N PHE A 303 19.31 5.83 33.91
CA PHE A 303 18.42 5.55 32.80
C PHE A 303 17.38 4.50 33.18
N ALA A 304 16.11 4.87 33.04
CA ALA A 304 14.97 4.01 33.22
C ALA A 304 13.96 4.24 32.07
N ALA A 305 13.53 3.18 31.42
CA ALA A 305 12.54 3.26 30.34
C ALA A 305 11.57 2.08 30.39
N GLU A 306 10.36 2.37 29.96
CA GLU A 306 9.31 1.40 29.67
C GLU A 306 9.11 1.34 28.15
N VAL A 307 8.88 0.14 27.60
CA VAL A 307 8.64 -0.06 26.17
C VAL A 307 7.27 -0.69 25.99
N VAL A 308 6.43 -0.05 25.20
CA VAL A 308 5.08 -0.52 24.87
C VAL A 308 4.95 -0.70 23.36
N LEU A 309 4.42 -1.85 22.92
CA LEU A 309 4.05 -2.08 21.53
C LEU A 309 2.77 -1.28 21.25
N ALA A 310 2.84 -0.32 20.34
CA ALA A 310 1.76 0.63 20.08
C ALA A 310 0.93 0.27 18.84
N ASP A 311 1.56 -0.34 17.82
CA ASP A 311 0.87 -0.77 16.59
C ASP A 311 1.64 -1.90 15.91
N VAL A 312 0.91 -2.79 15.23
CA VAL A 312 1.46 -3.94 14.50
C VAL A 312 0.77 -4.07 13.16
N LYS A 313 1.55 -3.97 12.09
CA LYS A 313 1.15 -4.35 10.74
C LYS A 313 2.23 -5.28 10.19
N ASN A 314 1.88 -6.53 9.91
CA ASN A 314 2.83 -7.51 9.40
C ASN A 314 3.25 -7.23 7.96
N GLY A 315 4.47 -7.63 7.59
CA GLY A 315 4.87 -7.65 6.20
C GLY A 315 4.12 -8.73 5.42
N TYR A 316 4.05 -8.55 4.12
CA TYR A 316 3.39 -9.47 3.19
C TYR A 316 4.39 -9.98 2.14
N LEU A 317 4.28 -11.25 1.77
CA LEU A 317 5.03 -11.85 0.67
C LEU A 317 4.21 -12.96 0.01
N ALA A 318 3.88 -12.78 -1.27
CA ALA A 318 3.32 -13.81 -2.13
C ALA A 318 4.44 -14.75 -2.63
N ASN A 319 4.13 -16.04 -2.82
CA ASN A 319 5.08 -16.95 -3.43
C ASN A 319 5.14 -16.73 -4.95
N ARG A 320 6.34 -16.84 -5.52
CA ARG A 320 6.56 -16.70 -6.97
C ARG A 320 5.71 -17.67 -7.82
N GLY A 321 5.39 -18.84 -7.24
CA GLY A 321 4.58 -19.89 -7.87
C GLY A 321 3.06 -19.68 -7.75
N ASP A 322 2.60 -18.73 -6.95
CA ASP A 322 1.17 -18.50 -6.75
C ASP A 322 0.48 -18.10 -8.05
N LEU A 323 -0.75 -18.59 -8.24
CA LEU A 323 -1.53 -18.31 -9.44
C LEU A 323 -1.65 -16.81 -9.72
N VAL A 324 -1.89 -16.01 -8.70
CA VAL A 324 -2.05 -14.54 -8.83
C VAL A 324 -0.76 -13.88 -9.36
N VAL A 325 0.42 -14.34 -8.93
CA VAL A 325 1.72 -13.84 -9.41
C VAL A 325 1.97 -14.26 -10.86
N ARG A 326 1.66 -15.52 -11.21
CA ARG A 326 1.78 -16.01 -12.60
C ARG A 326 0.86 -15.27 -13.55
N LEU A 327 -0.39 -14.99 -13.15
CA LEU A 327 -1.35 -14.22 -13.93
C LEU A 327 -0.89 -12.77 -14.18
N ALA A 328 -0.38 -12.10 -13.14
CA ALA A 328 0.18 -10.75 -13.28
C ALA A 328 1.43 -10.75 -14.17
N SER A 329 2.32 -11.73 -13.99
CA SER A 329 3.51 -11.88 -14.83
C SER A 329 3.15 -12.11 -16.30
N GLU A 330 2.16 -12.95 -16.56
CA GLU A 330 1.66 -13.20 -17.92
C GLU A 330 1.03 -11.95 -18.53
N ALA A 331 0.25 -11.19 -17.76
CA ALA A 331 -0.31 -9.93 -18.23
C ALA A 331 0.79 -8.92 -18.63
N VAL A 332 1.83 -8.77 -17.81
CA VAL A 332 2.98 -7.91 -18.12
C VAL A 332 3.71 -8.42 -19.36
N ARG A 333 3.98 -9.72 -19.43
CA ARG A 333 4.67 -10.34 -20.58
C ARG A 333 3.91 -10.08 -21.89
N ARG A 334 2.58 -10.19 -21.88
CA ARG A 334 1.75 -9.90 -23.07
C ARG A 334 1.75 -8.42 -23.47
N VAL A 335 1.89 -7.51 -22.50
CA VAL A 335 1.93 -6.07 -22.79
C VAL A 335 3.31 -5.64 -23.27
N ARG A 336 4.38 -6.11 -22.63
CA ARG A 336 5.76 -5.69 -22.91
C ARG A 336 6.48 -6.56 -23.94
N GLY A 337 6.11 -7.82 -24.09
CA GLY A 337 6.82 -8.81 -24.90
C GLY A 337 8.08 -9.40 -24.21
N GLU A 338 8.25 -9.14 -22.91
CA GLU A 338 9.38 -9.62 -22.11
C GLU A 338 8.93 -10.08 -20.72
N GLU A 339 9.74 -10.91 -20.07
CA GLU A 339 9.44 -11.38 -18.70
C GLU A 339 9.51 -10.21 -17.71
N PRO A 340 8.55 -10.13 -16.76
CA PRO A 340 8.58 -9.09 -15.74
C PRO A 340 9.71 -9.29 -14.74
N VAL A 341 10.23 -8.18 -14.23
CA VAL A 341 11.06 -8.19 -13.03
C VAL A 341 10.14 -8.34 -11.81
N LEU A 342 10.44 -9.31 -10.95
CA LEU A 342 9.73 -9.49 -9.69
C LEU A 342 10.45 -8.69 -8.61
N VAL A 343 9.74 -7.77 -7.97
CA VAL A 343 10.28 -6.85 -6.96
C VAL A 343 9.60 -7.02 -5.61
N THR A 344 10.15 -6.39 -4.59
CA THR A 344 9.53 -6.18 -3.28
C THR A 344 9.76 -4.74 -2.85
N GLU A 345 8.94 -4.24 -1.93
CA GLU A 345 8.96 -2.85 -1.53
C GLU A 345 9.20 -2.67 -0.03
N ASN A 346 9.76 -1.51 0.33
CA ASN A 346 10.06 -1.18 1.72
C ASN A 346 8.93 -0.42 2.44
N TRP A 347 7.94 0.08 1.69
CA TRP A 347 6.73 0.68 2.26
C TRP A 347 5.75 -0.38 2.78
N LEU A 348 4.67 0.04 3.40
CA LEU A 348 3.59 -0.80 3.93
C LEU A 348 2.38 -0.68 3.00
N GLY A 349 1.87 -1.80 2.48
CA GLY A 349 0.63 -1.86 1.70
C GLY A 349 -0.56 -2.39 2.49
N ASP A 350 -1.75 -2.29 1.92
CA ASP A 350 -3.00 -2.75 2.53
C ASP A 350 -3.08 -4.27 2.71
N THR A 351 -2.25 -5.05 2.00
CA THR A 351 -2.12 -6.50 2.21
C THR A 351 -1.69 -6.85 3.64
N ALA A 352 -1.12 -5.91 4.40
CA ALA A 352 -0.88 -6.09 5.84
C ALA A 352 -2.15 -6.40 6.65
N SER A 353 -3.32 -6.00 6.13
CA SER A 353 -4.62 -6.17 6.80
C SER A 353 -5.49 -7.28 6.22
N PHE A 354 -5.18 -7.76 5.01
CA PHE A 354 -6.02 -8.76 4.34
C PHE A 354 -5.24 -9.83 3.56
N GLY A 355 -3.92 -9.75 3.48
CA GLY A 355 -3.11 -10.65 2.66
C GLY A 355 -3.15 -12.12 3.11
N ASP A 356 -3.59 -12.40 4.32
CA ASP A 356 -3.87 -13.74 4.82
C ASP A 356 -5.24 -14.30 4.38
N LYS A 357 -6.14 -13.44 3.86
CA LYS A 357 -7.51 -13.79 3.47
C LYS A 357 -7.64 -14.12 1.99
N VAL A 358 -6.80 -13.52 1.13
CA VAL A 358 -6.88 -13.68 -0.31
C VAL A 358 -5.49 -13.63 -0.97
N PRO A 359 -5.18 -14.56 -1.88
CA PRO A 359 -3.95 -14.49 -2.67
C PRO A 359 -3.88 -13.16 -3.43
N THR A 360 -2.83 -12.38 -3.15
CA THR A 360 -2.69 -11.00 -3.68
C THR A 360 -1.34 -10.81 -4.35
N VAL A 361 -1.33 -10.09 -5.46
CA VAL A 361 -0.15 -9.52 -6.10
C VAL A 361 -0.27 -8.00 -6.11
N ILE A 362 0.85 -7.31 -6.07
CA ILE A 362 0.88 -5.85 -6.07
C ILE A 362 1.44 -5.39 -7.43
N PHE A 363 0.77 -4.42 -8.05
CA PHE A 363 1.20 -3.86 -9.32
C PHE A 363 0.55 -2.50 -9.55
N GLY A 364 1.32 -1.51 -9.96
CA GLY A 364 0.76 -0.23 -10.37
C GLY A 364 1.78 0.77 -10.88
N PRO A 365 1.29 1.85 -11.52
CA PRO A 365 2.12 2.88 -12.09
C PRO A 365 2.73 3.76 -11.01
N GLY A 366 3.85 4.42 -11.36
CA GLY A 366 4.53 5.33 -10.45
C GLY A 366 5.50 4.66 -9.51
N GLY A 367 6.32 5.46 -8.89
CA GLY A 367 7.37 5.05 -7.96
C GLY A 367 8.01 6.26 -7.28
N PRO A 368 8.87 6.04 -6.28
CA PRO A 368 9.48 7.17 -5.58
C PRO A 368 10.31 8.08 -6.50
N PRO A 369 10.35 9.42 -6.21
CA PRO A 369 9.79 10.05 -5.03
C PRO A 369 8.31 10.39 -5.17
N VAL A 370 7.53 10.16 -4.09
CA VAL A 370 6.11 10.53 -3.99
C VAL A 370 5.89 11.63 -2.95
N TYR A 371 4.71 12.27 -2.98
CA TYR A 371 4.33 13.36 -2.05
C TYR A 371 5.31 14.54 -2.07
N CYS A 372 6.01 14.73 -3.19
CA CYS A 372 6.92 15.85 -3.44
C CYS A 372 6.25 16.91 -4.33
N PRO A 373 6.80 18.14 -4.38
CA PRO A 373 6.35 19.14 -5.33
C PRO A 373 6.48 18.63 -6.77
N ASP A 374 5.53 19.02 -7.60
CA ASP A 374 5.48 18.64 -9.02
C ASP A 374 5.44 17.12 -9.26
N GLU A 375 4.82 16.38 -8.32
CA GLU A 375 4.52 14.95 -8.48
C GLU A 375 3.74 14.73 -9.79
N HIS A 376 4.20 13.79 -10.60
CA HIS A 376 3.63 13.54 -11.92
C HIS A 376 3.83 12.10 -12.35
N LEU A 377 2.97 11.65 -13.27
CA LEU A 377 3.01 10.31 -13.84
C LEU A 377 2.92 10.39 -15.36
N SER A 378 3.77 9.65 -16.07
CA SER A 378 3.78 9.66 -17.53
C SER A 378 2.50 9.01 -18.11
N VAL A 379 2.04 9.53 -19.25
CA VAL A 379 0.95 8.92 -20.01
C VAL A 379 1.29 7.48 -20.43
N ALA A 380 2.56 7.21 -20.71
CA ALA A 380 3.01 5.87 -21.07
C ALA A 380 2.81 4.87 -19.92
N ASP A 381 3.13 5.26 -18.68
CA ASP A 381 2.93 4.40 -17.49
C ASP A 381 1.44 4.17 -17.21
N ILE A 382 0.60 5.21 -17.37
CA ILE A 382 -0.87 5.09 -17.27
C ILE A 382 -1.40 4.07 -18.29
N HIS A 383 -0.98 4.19 -19.55
CA HIS A 383 -1.40 3.29 -20.63
C HIS A 383 -0.96 1.85 -20.37
N GLU A 384 0.27 1.66 -19.90
CA GLU A 384 0.79 0.34 -19.60
C GLU A 384 0.04 -0.29 -18.43
N ALA A 385 -0.13 0.42 -17.32
CA ALA A 385 -0.87 -0.08 -16.16
C ALA A 385 -2.31 -0.47 -16.54
N THR A 386 -2.99 0.36 -17.32
CA THR A 386 -4.37 0.07 -17.76
C THR A 386 -4.45 -1.23 -18.57
N LYS A 387 -3.48 -1.46 -19.47
CA LYS A 387 -3.40 -2.71 -20.26
C LYS A 387 -3.15 -3.92 -19.39
N VAL A 388 -2.22 -3.81 -18.42
CA VAL A 388 -1.89 -4.92 -17.53
C VAL A 388 -3.06 -5.27 -16.62
N TYR A 389 -3.75 -4.29 -16.02
CA TYR A 389 -4.95 -4.53 -15.21
C TYR A 389 -6.06 -5.23 -16.01
N ALA A 390 -6.30 -4.79 -17.25
CA ALA A 390 -7.32 -5.39 -18.09
C ALA A 390 -7.00 -6.84 -18.45
N LEU A 391 -5.75 -7.13 -18.82
CA LEU A 391 -5.32 -8.49 -19.12
C LEU A 391 -5.31 -9.36 -17.88
N PHE A 392 -4.82 -8.86 -16.73
CA PHE A 392 -4.86 -9.61 -15.47
C PHE A 392 -6.29 -10.04 -15.14
N ALA A 393 -7.24 -9.11 -15.16
CA ALA A 393 -8.63 -9.41 -14.85
C ALA A 393 -9.22 -10.46 -15.81
N ALA A 394 -8.99 -10.32 -17.11
CA ALA A 394 -9.51 -11.26 -18.10
C ALA A 394 -8.87 -12.65 -17.99
N LEU A 395 -7.55 -12.73 -17.79
CA LEU A 395 -6.82 -13.98 -17.60
C LEU A 395 -7.25 -14.69 -16.32
N ALA A 396 -7.44 -13.94 -15.23
CA ALA A 396 -7.89 -14.47 -13.95
C ALA A 396 -9.31 -15.06 -14.05
N LEU A 397 -10.22 -14.40 -14.77
CA LEU A 397 -11.56 -14.94 -15.03
C LEU A 397 -11.51 -16.17 -15.93
N ALA A 398 -10.70 -16.15 -16.99
CA ALA A 398 -10.59 -17.26 -17.93
C ALA A 398 -9.93 -18.51 -17.28
N GLY A 399 -9.19 -18.33 -16.18
CA GLY A 399 -8.40 -19.40 -15.59
C GLY A 399 -7.20 -19.80 -16.46
N ASP A 400 -6.71 -18.87 -17.29
CA ASP A 400 -5.75 -19.13 -18.36
C ASP A 400 -4.33 -18.80 -17.89
N VAL A 401 -3.59 -19.84 -17.48
CA VAL A 401 -2.14 -19.80 -17.27
C VAL A 401 -1.50 -21.01 -17.90
N ASP A 402 -0.38 -20.81 -18.57
CA ASP A 402 0.33 -21.85 -19.28
C ASP A 402 0.67 -23.11 -18.42
N GLY A 403 0.24 -24.25 -18.88
CA GLY A 403 1.13 -25.38 -19.16
C GLY A 403 1.21 -26.51 -18.17
N ASP A 404 0.83 -26.45 -16.91
CA ASP A 404 1.03 -27.58 -15.97
C ASP A 404 -0.23 -28.34 -15.57
N GLY A 405 -1.31 -28.24 -16.35
CA GLY A 405 -2.44 -29.19 -16.29
C GLY A 405 -3.29 -29.19 -15.01
N HIS A 406 -3.03 -28.31 -14.09
CA HIS A 406 -3.90 -28.09 -12.93
C HIS A 406 -4.86 -26.95 -13.27
N GLY A 407 -6.10 -27.30 -13.57
CA GLY A 407 -7.18 -26.32 -13.75
C GLY A 407 -7.32 -25.45 -12.50
N PRO A 408 -7.96 -24.26 -12.64
CA PRO A 408 -8.12 -23.34 -11.52
C PRO A 408 -8.82 -24.03 -10.35
N PRO A 409 -8.44 -23.72 -9.09
CA PRO A 409 -8.96 -24.38 -7.89
C PRO A 409 -10.49 -24.22 -7.68
N TRP A 410 -11.17 -23.42 -8.48
CA TRP A 410 -12.62 -23.20 -8.47
C TRP A 410 -13.41 -24.02 -9.50
N GLY A 411 -12.80 -24.96 -10.20
CA GLY A 411 -13.47 -25.95 -11.04
C GLY A 411 -14.07 -27.06 -10.21
N GLY A 412 -15.20 -26.82 -9.57
CA GLY A 412 -16.10 -27.84 -9.05
C GLY A 412 -17.29 -28.04 -10.00
N PRO A 413 -17.98 -29.22 -9.94
CA PRO A 413 -19.02 -29.61 -10.87
C PRO A 413 -20.22 -28.70 -10.90
#